data_a03e8a4d2fe9f935fc5beb50138c7499
#
_entry.id   a03e8a4d2fe9f935fc5beb50138c7499
#
_cell.length_a   1.000
_cell.length_b   1.000
_cell.length_c   1.000
_cell.angle_alpha   90.00
_cell.angle_beta   90.00
_cell.angle_gamma   90.00
#
_symmetry.space_group_name_H-M   'P 1'
#
loop_
_entity.id
_entity.type
_entity.pdbx_description
1 polymer ?
#
loop_
_entity_poly.entity_id
_entity_poly.type
_entity_poly.pdbx_seq_one_letter_code
_entity_poly.pdbx_strand_id
1 'polypeptide(L)'
;MSQDLSSLINHLIDRRQALHWMGAGSLGLALNSNLDLFAKNPTRKILFFSKSSGYEHSSIRRNGAELSHAEKVVIELGKTHGFDVVATKDGTIFTRQNLKGFDAIFFFTTGDLTQAIGDKNPPMTIEGKVALLEAIRSGKGFLGSHSATDTFHSPGLEFETQPIERRDPYIQMIGGEFIRHGPQQEAAMRVASPHFPGIEKLGTGFKIKDEWYSLKNFAPDLHVVLVQVTQGMEGTDYRRPDYPATWARKDGKGRVFYTSMGHREDVWTNPDFQSVLLGGIAWAVGNVKAATPPNISEAAPKAETIPPKPTKT
;
A
#
# COMPACT_ATOMS: atom_id res chain seq x y z
N MET A 1 -34.51 -8.94 -6.59
CA MET A 1 -33.82 -10.18 -6.94
C MET A 1 -32.44 -10.10 -6.34
N SER A 2 -32.24 -10.68 -5.16
CA SER A 2 -30.95 -10.69 -4.47
C SER A 2 -30.14 -11.86 -5.04
N GLN A 3 -29.16 -11.57 -5.88
CA GLN A 3 -28.14 -12.56 -6.16
C GLN A 3 -27.25 -12.66 -4.92
N ASP A 4 -27.14 -13.86 -4.42
CA ASP A 4 -26.40 -14.21 -3.21
C ASP A 4 -24.92 -13.89 -3.39
N LEU A 5 -24.35 -13.15 -2.43
CA LEU A 5 -22.96 -12.76 -2.38
C LEU A 5 -22.00 -13.97 -2.49
N SER A 6 -22.44 -15.14 -2.04
CA SER A 6 -21.73 -16.42 -2.17
C SER A 6 -21.54 -16.84 -3.63
N SER A 7 -22.45 -16.51 -4.54
CA SER A 7 -22.34 -16.86 -5.95
C SER A 7 -21.34 -15.96 -6.70
N LEU A 8 -21.25 -14.69 -6.33
CA LEU A 8 -20.27 -13.74 -6.88
C LEU A 8 -18.85 -14.06 -6.41
N ILE A 9 -18.69 -14.43 -5.15
CA ILE A 9 -17.39 -14.85 -4.59
C ILE A 9 -16.95 -16.18 -5.21
N ASN A 10 -17.88 -17.12 -5.46
CA ASN A 10 -17.56 -18.39 -6.09
C ASN A 10 -17.25 -18.28 -7.59
N HIS A 11 -17.75 -17.26 -8.29
CA HIS A 11 -17.40 -17.00 -9.68
C HIS A 11 -16.00 -16.39 -9.85
N LEU A 12 -15.47 -15.74 -8.81
CA LEU A 12 -14.11 -15.18 -8.82
C LEU A 12 -13.04 -16.22 -8.41
N ILE A 13 -13.45 -17.38 -7.89
CA ILE A 13 -12.54 -18.46 -7.49
C ILE A 13 -13.04 -19.75 -8.14
N ASP A 14 -12.72 -19.99 -9.42
CA ASP A 14 -12.86 -21.32 -9.99
C ASP A 14 -11.84 -22.27 -9.36
N ARG A 15 -12.32 -23.13 -8.46
CA ARG A 15 -11.52 -24.14 -7.75
C ARG A 15 -10.77 -25.10 -8.70
N ARG A 16 -11.13 -25.16 -9.97
CA ARG A 16 -10.50 -26.04 -10.96
C ARG A 16 -9.17 -25.47 -11.50
N GLN A 17 -8.92 -24.16 -11.43
CA GLN A 17 -7.64 -23.59 -11.84
C GLN A 17 -6.53 -23.73 -10.78
N ALA A 18 -6.87 -24.00 -9.52
CA ALA A 18 -5.90 -24.20 -8.45
C ALA A 18 -5.14 -25.55 -8.52
N LEU A 19 -5.60 -26.51 -9.36
CA LEU A 19 -5.06 -27.88 -9.41
C LEU A 19 -4.06 -28.17 -10.54
N HIS A 20 -3.76 -27.23 -11.42
CA HIS A 20 -2.87 -27.47 -12.57
C HIS A 20 -1.45 -26.92 -12.46
N TRP A 21 -1.04 -26.37 -11.33
CA TRP A 21 0.31 -25.85 -11.10
C TRP A 21 1.12 -26.65 -10.06
N MET A 22 1.04 -27.99 -10.11
CA MET A 22 2.05 -28.85 -9.51
C MET A 22 3.09 -29.20 -10.57
N GLY A 23 4.03 -28.30 -10.80
CA GLY A 23 5.14 -28.52 -11.72
C GLY A 23 6.30 -27.56 -11.46
N ALA A 24 7.29 -28.03 -10.73
CA ALA A 24 8.68 -27.63 -10.72
C ALA A 24 8.99 -26.14 -10.44
N GLY A 25 9.35 -25.86 -9.21
CA GLY A 25 10.01 -24.65 -8.76
C GLY A 25 9.96 -24.54 -7.25
N SER A 26 10.71 -25.35 -6.52
CA SER A 26 10.95 -25.13 -5.10
C SER A 26 11.75 -23.83 -4.93
N LEU A 27 11.05 -22.69 -4.93
CA LEU A 27 11.55 -21.47 -4.32
C LEU A 27 11.75 -21.80 -2.84
N GLY A 28 13.02 -22.02 -2.45
CA GLY A 28 13.41 -22.18 -1.06
C GLY A 28 13.05 -20.92 -0.29
N LEU A 29 11.81 -20.85 0.19
CA LEU A 29 11.41 -19.93 1.23
C LEU A 29 12.17 -20.35 2.47
N ALA A 30 13.21 -19.61 2.82
CA ALA A 30 13.81 -19.68 4.15
C ALA A 30 12.70 -19.36 5.15
N LEU A 31 12.12 -20.42 5.72
CA LEU A 31 11.17 -20.33 6.83
C LEU A 31 11.88 -19.67 8.02
N ASN A 32 11.85 -18.35 8.06
CA ASN A 32 12.27 -17.60 9.21
C ASN A 32 11.20 -17.69 10.29
N SER A 33 11.37 -18.63 11.17
CA SER A 33 10.53 -19.12 12.25
C SER A 33 10.28 -18.13 13.40
N ASN A 34 9.90 -16.87 13.17
CA ASN A 34 9.60 -15.97 14.31
C ASN A 34 8.60 -14.84 14.04
N LEU A 35 7.79 -14.91 12.99
CA LEU A 35 6.68 -13.98 12.82
C LEU A 35 5.36 -14.76 12.86
N ASP A 36 4.99 -15.23 14.07
CA ASP A 36 3.65 -15.79 14.32
C ASP A 36 2.60 -14.64 14.42
N LEU A 37 2.66 -13.74 13.41
CA LEU A 37 1.82 -12.54 13.35
C LEU A 37 0.34 -12.88 13.17
N PHE A 38 0.03 -14.11 12.75
CA PHE A 38 -1.32 -14.52 12.38
C PHE A 38 -1.82 -15.79 13.10
N ALA A 39 -0.96 -16.64 13.65
CA ALA A 39 -1.25 -18.02 14.04
C ALA A 39 -2.28 -18.21 15.18
N LYS A 40 -2.59 -17.17 15.94
CA LYS A 40 -3.56 -17.26 17.07
C LYS A 40 -4.85 -16.47 16.86
N ASN A 41 -5.03 -15.89 15.69
CA ASN A 41 -6.15 -15.01 15.40
C ASN A 41 -7.13 -15.68 14.41
N PRO A 42 -8.41 -15.30 14.40
CA PRO A 42 -9.30 -15.69 13.32
C PRO A 42 -8.72 -15.30 11.97
N THR A 43 -8.95 -16.13 10.95
CA THR A 43 -8.52 -15.83 9.58
C THR A 43 -9.03 -14.46 9.16
N ARG A 44 -8.11 -13.56 8.80
CA ARG A 44 -8.42 -12.22 8.32
C ARG A 44 -8.62 -12.23 6.81
N LYS A 45 -9.52 -11.38 6.32
CA LYS A 45 -9.80 -11.26 4.89
C LYS A 45 -9.46 -9.87 4.38
N ILE A 46 -8.61 -9.82 3.37
CA ILE A 46 -8.07 -8.58 2.79
C ILE A 46 -8.58 -8.43 1.37
N LEU A 47 -9.09 -7.24 1.04
CA LEU A 47 -9.38 -6.84 -0.33
C LEU A 47 -8.12 -6.19 -0.92
N PHE A 48 -7.43 -6.87 -1.84
CA PHE A 48 -6.33 -6.29 -2.61
C PHE A 48 -6.86 -5.65 -3.89
N PHE A 49 -6.83 -4.33 -3.95
CA PHE A 49 -7.38 -3.55 -5.04
C PHE A 49 -6.26 -2.88 -5.85
N SER A 50 -6.20 -3.19 -7.14
CA SER A 50 -5.09 -2.81 -8.02
C SER A 50 -5.53 -2.11 -9.31
N LYS A 51 -6.70 -1.41 -9.28
CA LYS A 51 -7.15 -0.60 -10.41
C LYS A 51 -6.24 0.61 -10.64
N SER A 52 -5.96 0.89 -11.91
CA SER A 52 -5.24 2.08 -12.35
C SER A 52 -6.16 2.97 -13.20
N SER A 53 -6.41 4.18 -12.72
CA SER A 53 -7.04 5.25 -13.52
C SER A 53 -6.00 6.25 -14.06
N GLY A 54 -4.74 6.13 -13.63
CA GLY A 54 -3.55 6.75 -14.17
C GLY A 54 -2.66 5.71 -14.86
N TYR A 55 -1.36 5.75 -14.55
CA TYR A 55 -0.38 4.79 -15.07
C TYR A 55 -0.60 3.40 -14.48
N GLU A 56 -0.67 2.36 -15.32
CA GLU A 56 -0.74 0.98 -14.87
C GLU A 56 0.66 0.37 -14.76
N HIS A 57 1.10 0.14 -13.52
CA HIS A 57 2.39 -0.49 -13.23
C HIS A 57 2.44 -1.95 -13.72
N SER A 58 3.61 -2.39 -14.22
CA SER A 58 3.78 -3.76 -14.73
C SER A 58 3.51 -4.82 -13.68
N SER A 59 3.92 -4.56 -12.42
CA SER A 59 3.71 -5.46 -11.28
C SER A 59 2.24 -5.74 -10.95
N ILE A 60 1.31 -4.85 -11.35
CA ILE A 60 -0.14 -5.03 -11.16
C ILE A 60 -0.91 -5.24 -12.48
N ARG A 61 -0.20 -5.25 -13.63
CA ARG A 61 -0.84 -5.48 -14.91
C ARG A 61 -1.26 -6.94 -15.04
N ARG A 62 -2.54 -7.15 -15.35
CA ARG A 62 -3.06 -8.47 -15.69
C ARG A 62 -2.93 -8.76 -17.18
N ASN A 63 -2.68 -10.02 -17.53
CA ASN A 63 -2.77 -10.51 -18.90
C ASN A 63 -4.08 -11.30 -19.05
N GLY A 64 -5.11 -10.66 -19.59
CA GLY A 64 -6.46 -11.22 -19.62
C GLY A 64 -7.00 -11.50 -18.21
N ALA A 65 -7.40 -12.75 -17.96
CA ALA A 65 -7.92 -13.18 -16.65
C ALA A 65 -6.81 -13.59 -15.65
N GLU A 66 -5.54 -13.60 -16.09
CA GLU A 66 -4.43 -14.01 -15.23
C GLU A 66 -4.12 -12.94 -14.19
N LEU A 67 -3.96 -13.37 -12.93
CA LEU A 67 -3.55 -12.48 -11.84
C LEU A 67 -2.19 -11.86 -12.12
N SER A 68 -2.02 -10.60 -11.76
CA SER A 68 -0.75 -9.89 -11.85
C SER A 68 0.30 -10.46 -10.89
N HIS A 69 1.57 -10.04 -11.05
CA HIS A 69 2.66 -10.49 -10.20
C HIS A 69 2.39 -10.15 -8.71
N ALA A 70 2.07 -8.91 -8.41
CA ALA A 70 1.78 -8.48 -7.03
C ALA A 70 0.58 -9.20 -6.42
N GLU A 71 -0.50 -9.43 -7.20
CA GLU A 71 -1.67 -10.18 -6.74
C GLU A 71 -1.31 -11.62 -6.37
N LYS A 72 -0.51 -12.30 -7.20
CA LYS A 72 -0.02 -13.66 -6.93
C LYS A 72 0.80 -13.71 -5.64
N VAL A 73 1.72 -12.75 -5.46
CA VAL A 73 2.58 -12.71 -4.27
C VAL A 73 1.75 -12.46 -3.01
N VAL A 74 0.82 -11.50 -3.01
CA VAL A 74 0.02 -11.20 -1.81
C VAL A 74 -0.90 -12.38 -1.46
N ILE A 75 -1.47 -13.07 -2.47
CA ILE A 75 -2.27 -14.28 -2.25
C ILE A 75 -1.40 -15.39 -1.64
N GLU A 76 -0.18 -15.59 -2.12
CA GLU A 76 0.72 -16.62 -1.61
C GLU A 76 1.19 -16.30 -0.19
N LEU A 77 1.48 -15.04 0.12
CA LEU A 77 1.74 -14.59 1.49
C LEU A 77 0.53 -14.87 2.40
N GLY A 78 -0.69 -14.65 1.90
CA GLY A 78 -1.92 -14.99 2.62
C GLY A 78 -2.01 -16.48 2.97
N LYS A 79 -1.78 -17.36 2.00
CA LYS A 79 -1.78 -18.82 2.20
C LYS A 79 -0.72 -19.26 3.21
N THR A 80 0.49 -18.69 3.10
CA THR A 80 1.63 -19.04 3.96
C THR A 80 1.44 -18.57 5.39
N HIS A 81 0.81 -17.40 5.58
CA HIS A 81 0.70 -16.73 6.88
C HIS A 81 -0.72 -16.76 7.49
N GLY A 82 -1.69 -17.38 6.84
CA GLY A 82 -3.02 -17.62 7.42
C GLY A 82 -3.98 -16.45 7.33
N PHE A 83 -3.98 -15.70 6.23
CA PHE A 83 -5.00 -14.71 5.89
C PHE A 83 -5.53 -14.89 4.46
N ASP A 84 -6.80 -14.57 4.24
CA ASP A 84 -7.44 -14.65 2.93
C ASP A 84 -7.23 -13.35 2.14
N VAL A 85 -7.05 -13.48 0.82
CA VAL A 85 -6.91 -12.34 -0.09
C VAL A 85 -7.90 -12.47 -1.24
N VAL A 86 -8.66 -11.41 -1.47
CA VAL A 86 -9.48 -11.24 -2.68
C VAL A 86 -8.86 -10.12 -3.51
N ALA A 87 -8.30 -10.47 -4.66
CA ALA A 87 -7.70 -9.50 -5.57
C ALA A 87 -8.69 -9.09 -6.66
N THR A 88 -8.87 -7.79 -6.86
CA THR A 88 -9.75 -7.24 -7.90
C THR A 88 -9.27 -5.89 -8.40
N LYS A 89 -9.66 -5.57 -9.65
CA LYS A 89 -9.56 -4.23 -10.26
C LYS A 89 -10.94 -3.58 -10.45
N ASP A 90 -12.01 -4.27 -10.08
CA ASP A 90 -13.38 -3.80 -10.25
C ASP A 90 -13.76 -2.85 -9.11
N GLY A 91 -13.88 -1.56 -9.41
CA GLY A 91 -14.24 -0.51 -8.45
C GLY A 91 -15.68 -0.59 -7.95
N THR A 92 -16.57 -1.37 -8.59
CA THR A 92 -17.95 -1.56 -8.13
C THR A 92 -18.05 -2.36 -6.84
N ILE A 93 -16.94 -3.03 -6.43
CA ILE A 93 -16.83 -3.72 -5.13
C ILE A 93 -17.04 -2.78 -3.93
N PHE A 94 -16.74 -1.47 -4.09
CA PHE A 94 -16.79 -0.51 -3.00
C PHE A 94 -18.22 -0.10 -2.67
N THR A 95 -18.92 -0.95 -1.97
CA THR A 95 -20.22 -0.66 -1.35
C THR A 95 -20.15 -0.91 0.14
N ARG A 96 -20.98 -0.21 0.95
CA ARG A 96 -21.04 -0.46 2.40
C ARG A 96 -21.31 -1.93 2.73
N GLN A 97 -22.10 -2.62 1.89
CA GLN A 97 -22.45 -4.03 2.08
C GLN A 97 -21.25 -4.93 1.83
N ASN A 98 -20.56 -4.78 0.68
CA ASN A 98 -19.44 -5.63 0.30
C ASN A 98 -18.26 -5.44 1.25
N LEU A 99 -17.98 -4.20 1.66
CA LEU A 99 -16.86 -3.88 2.55
C LEU A 99 -17.00 -4.52 3.94
N LYS A 100 -18.21 -4.91 4.38
CA LYS A 100 -18.39 -5.66 5.64
C LYS A 100 -17.65 -6.99 5.62
N GLY A 101 -17.48 -7.60 4.46
CA GLY A 101 -16.81 -8.90 4.29
C GLY A 101 -15.28 -8.88 4.40
N PHE A 102 -14.66 -7.73 4.63
CA PHE A 102 -13.21 -7.60 4.70
C PHE A 102 -12.76 -6.97 6.03
N ASP A 103 -11.61 -7.40 6.54
CA ASP A 103 -10.96 -6.83 7.72
C ASP A 103 -10.07 -5.65 7.36
N ALA A 104 -9.46 -5.69 6.16
CA ALA A 104 -8.64 -4.60 5.62
C ALA A 104 -8.81 -4.45 4.11
N ILE A 105 -8.47 -3.25 3.63
CA ILE A 105 -8.41 -2.90 2.21
C ILE A 105 -6.95 -2.54 1.89
N PHE A 106 -6.40 -3.14 0.84
CA PHE A 106 -5.04 -2.93 0.40
C PHE A 106 -5.02 -2.34 -1.00
N PHE A 107 -4.48 -1.12 -1.17
CA PHE A 107 -4.39 -0.41 -2.43
C PHE A 107 -3.00 -0.45 -3.03
N PHE A 108 -2.94 -0.82 -4.30
CA PHE A 108 -1.87 -0.49 -5.23
C PHE A 108 -2.53 0.11 -6.48
N THR A 109 -2.80 1.39 -6.45
CA THR A 109 -3.71 2.09 -7.37
C THR A 109 -3.11 3.40 -7.84
N THR A 110 -3.61 3.96 -8.95
CA THR A 110 -3.22 5.28 -9.46
C THR A 110 -4.41 6.09 -9.94
N GLY A 111 -4.32 7.41 -9.81
CA GLY A 111 -5.25 8.36 -10.38
C GLY A 111 -6.61 8.41 -9.68
N ASP A 112 -7.55 9.08 -10.31
CA ASP A 112 -8.92 9.18 -9.79
C ASP A 112 -9.71 7.91 -10.11
N LEU A 113 -9.86 7.04 -9.13
CA LEU A 113 -10.52 5.74 -9.27
C LEU A 113 -12.02 5.85 -9.59
N THR A 114 -12.60 7.04 -9.51
CA THR A 114 -14.00 7.28 -9.94
C THR A 114 -14.12 7.46 -11.45
N GLN A 115 -12.99 7.55 -12.15
CA GLN A 115 -12.97 7.72 -13.60
C GLN A 115 -12.85 6.38 -14.34
N ALA A 116 -13.59 6.25 -15.45
CA ALA A 116 -13.54 5.06 -16.33
C ALA A 116 -12.38 5.14 -17.33
N ILE A 117 -11.17 5.44 -16.85
CA ILE A 117 -9.93 5.59 -17.63
C ILE A 117 -8.84 4.63 -17.13
N GLY A 118 -7.68 4.64 -17.77
CA GLY A 118 -6.53 3.81 -17.41
C GLY A 118 -6.72 2.35 -17.85
N ASP A 119 -6.73 1.42 -16.90
CA ASP A 119 -6.79 -0.03 -17.15
C ASP A 119 -8.18 -0.54 -17.61
N LYS A 120 -9.14 0.36 -17.85
CA LYS A 120 -10.49 0.08 -18.36
C LYS A 120 -11.37 -0.81 -17.45
N ASN A 121 -10.92 -1.15 -16.26
CA ASN A 121 -11.78 -1.84 -15.29
C ASN A 121 -12.87 -0.91 -14.76
N PRO A 122 -14.02 -1.42 -14.29
CA PRO A 122 -15.09 -0.60 -13.78
C PRO A 122 -14.62 0.37 -12.70
N PRO A 123 -15.00 1.66 -12.77
CA PRO A 123 -14.59 2.65 -11.78
C PRO A 123 -15.30 2.44 -10.44
N MET A 124 -14.71 2.96 -9.39
CA MET A 124 -15.38 3.17 -8.12
C MET A 124 -16.44 4.27 -8.28
N THR A 125 -17.60 4.13 -7.65
CA THR A 125 -18.54 5.27 -7.60
C THR A 125 -18.09 6.30 -6.55
N ILE A 126 -18.65 7.52 -6.61
CA ILE A 126 -18.40 8.53 -5.56
C ILE A 126 -18.88 8.02 -4.20
N GLU A 127 -20.05 7.35 -4.15
CA GLU A 127 -20.57 6.69 -2.96
C GLU A 127 -19.65 5.55 -2.49
N GLY A 128 -18.97 4.88 -3.43
CA GLY A 128 -17.95 3.87 -3.15
C GLY A 128 -16.73 4.46 -2.45
N LYS A 129 -16.25 5.63 -2.89
CA LYS A 129 -15.18 6.37 -2.21
C LYS A 129 -15.60 6.78 -0.79
N VAL A 130 -16.83 7.27 -0.63
CA VAL A 130 -17.38 7.59 0.70
C VAL A 130 -17.45 6.33 1.58
N ALA A 131 -17.97 5.21 1.04
CA ALA A 131 -18.08 3.95 1.77
C ALA A 131 -16.70 3.41 2.22
N LEU A 132 -15.67 3.53 1.38
CA LEU A 132 -14.28 3.19 1.72
C LEU A 132 -13.80 4.00 2.93
N LEU A 133 -13.89 5.32 2.87
CA LEU A 133 -13.40 6.21 3.93
C LEU A 133 -14.16 5.99 5.25
N GLU A 134 -15.48 5.83 5.19
CA GLU A 134 -16.31 5.51 6.36
C GLU A 134 -15.92 4.15 6.97
N ALA A 135 -15.68 3.13 6.14
CA ALA A 135 -15.29 1.81 6.59
C ALA A 135 -13.95 1.83 7.36
N ILE A 136 -12.95 2.58 6.82
CA ILE A 136 -11.65 2.75 7.48
C ILE A 136 -11.86 3.52 8.80
N ARG A 137 -12.50 4.68 8.76
CA ARG A 137 -12.75 5.51 9.95
C ARG A 137 -13.51 4.77 11.05
N SER A 138 -14.35 3.80 10.67
CA SER A 138 -15.11 2.94 11.59
C SER A 138 -14.29 1.79 12.17
N GLY A 139 -13.06 1.55 11.69
CA GLY A 139 -12.14 0.57 12.29
C GLY A 139 -11.54 -0.48 11.36
N LYS A 140 -11.86 -0.48 10.05
CA LYS A 140 -11.17 -1.37 9.10
C LYS A 140 -9.72 -0.94 8.91
N GLY A 141 -8.86 -1.94 8.65
CA GLY A 141 -7.48 -1.69 8.24
C GLY A 141 -7.41 -1.12 6.83
N PHE A 142 -6.42 -0.26 6.58
CA PHE A 142 -6.04 0.16 5.25
C PHE A 142 -4.54 -0.04 5.07
N LEU A 143 -4.16 -0.54 3.88
CA LEU A 143 -2.78 -0.62 3.44
C LEU A 143 -2.63 0.07 2.10
N GLY A 144 -1.53 0.78 1.92
CA GLY A 144 -1.13 1.35 0.64
C GLY A 144 0.29 0.92 0.30
N SER A 145 0.53 0.56 -0.96
CA SER A 145 1.86 0.30 -1.49
C SER A 145 2.11 1.22 -2.67
N HIS A 146 3.34 1.71 -2.78
CA HIS A 146 3.86 2.50 -3.88
C HIS A 146 2.90 3.61 -4.32
N SER A 147 2.22 3.43 -5.45
CA SER A 147 1.34 4.43 -6.06
C SER A 147 0.00 4.65 -5.34
N ALA A 148 -0.24 4.01 -4.21
CA ALA A 148 -1.42 4.34 -3.43
C ALA A 148 -1.46 5.82 -3.00
N THR A 149 -0.32 6.52 -2.91
CA THR A 149 -0.24 7.98 -2.68
C THR A 149 -0.43 8.81 -3.95
N ASP A 150 -0.43 8.19 -5.14
CA ASP A 150 -0.78 8.77 -6.45
C ASP A 150 -2.26 8.51 -6.80
N THR A 151 -3.10 8.42 -5.79
CA THR A 151 -4.54 8.14 -5.90
C THR A 151 -5.31 9.29 -5.29
N PHE A 152 -6.32 9.82 -6.00
CA PHE A 152 -7.19 10.93 -5.54
C PHE A 152 -6.41 12.17 -5.08
N HIS A 153 -5.74 12.85 -5.99
CA HIS A 153 -4.96 14.05 -5.68
C HIS A 153 -5.79 15.18 -5.06
N SER A 154 -5.15 15.90 -4.17
CA SER A 154 -5.67 17.16 -3.62
C SER A 154 -5.71 18.25 -4.69
N PRO A 155 -6.67 19.17 -4.66
CA PRO A 155 -6.69 20.29 -5.59
C PRO A 155 -5.50 21.23 -5.35
N GLY A 156 -4.94 21.82 -6.42
CA GLY A 156 -3.82 22.75 -6.35
C GLY A 156 -2.65 22.33 -7.25
N LEU A 157 -1.50 22.96 -7.05
CA LEU A 157 -0.33 22.69 -7.88
C LEU A 157 0.48 21.50 -7.34
N GLU A 158 1.11 20.79 -8.26
CA GLU A 158 1.95 19.61 -7.97
C GLU A 158 3.05 19.95 -6.93
N PHE A 159 3.76 21.06 -7.10
CA PHE A 159 4.85 21.51 -6.23
C PHE A 159 4.38 22.51 -5.16
N GLU A 160 3.24 22.26 -4.55
CA GLU A 160 2.73 23.04 -3.44
C GLU A 160 2.10 22.10 -2.41
N THR A 161 2.35 22.38 -1.13
CA THR A 161 1.63 21.70 -0.04
C THR A 161 0.29 22.36 0.15
N GLN A 162 -0.72 21.56 0.47
CA GLN A 162 -2.06 22.06 0.78
C GLN A 162 -2.32 21.99 2.29
N PRO A 163 -3.01 23.01 2.85
CA PRO A 163 -3.57 22.91 4.19
C PRO A 163 -4.45 21.68 4.33
N ILE A 164 -4.52 21.07 5.52
CA ILE A 164 -5.22 19.79 5.74
C ILE A 164 -6.66 19.85 5.25
N GLU A 165 -7.38 20.93 5.50
CA GLU A 165 -8.78 21.12 5.13
C GLU A 165 -9.02 21.21 3.60
N ARG A 166 -7.98 21.43 2.82
CA ARG A 166 -8.01 21.47 1.35
C ARG A 166 -7.55 20.18 0.69
N ARG A 167 -7.00 19.25 1.47
CA ARG A 167 -6.55 17.95 0.94
C ARG A 167 -7.75 17.09 0.60
N ASP A 168 -7.62 16.26 -0.44
CA ASP A 168 -8.61 15.22 -0.70
C ASP A 168 -8.79 14.33 0.54
N PRO A 169 -10.01 13.94 0.91
CA PRO A 169 -10.26 13.09 2.08
C PRO A 169 -9.47 11.77 2.09
N TYR A 170 -9.16 11.21 0.90
CA TYR A 170 -8.31 10.03 0.79
C TYR A 170 -6.85 10.35 1.14
N ILE A 171 -6.33 11.50 0.68
CA ILE A 171 -4.98 11.98 1.03
C ILE A 171 -4.88 12.27 2.52
N GLN A 172 -5.92 12.84 3.11
CA GLN A 172 -5.99 13.01 4.57
C GLN A 172 -5.93 11.66 5.30
N MET A 173 -6.61 10.64 4.79
CA MET A 173 -6.64 9.30 5.37
C MET A 173 -5.29 8.60 5.23
N ILE A 174 -4.69 8.54 4.02
CA ILE A 174 -3.42 7.82 3.79
C ILE A 174 -2.22 8.54 4.41
N GLY A 175 -2.25 9.87 4.51
CA GLY A 175 -1.26 10.67 5.22
C GLY A 175 -0.05 11.10 4.41
N GLY A 176 -0.11 11.07 3.09
CA GLY A 176 0.91 11.56 2.17
C GLY A 176 0.41 11.58 0.74
N GLU A 177 0.99 12.40 -0.11
CA GLU A 177 0.58 12.60 -1.51
C GLU A 177 1.78 12.64 -2.44
N PHE A 178 1.67 11.95 -3.56
CA PHE A 178 2.67 11.90 -4.61
C PHE A 178 2.89 13.28 -5.26
N ILE A 179 4.16 13.59 -5.55
CA ILE A 179 4.58 14.72 -6.38
C ILE A 179 5.07 14.17 -7.72
N ARG A 180 6.25 13.56 -7.69
CA ARG A 180 6.97 13.02 -8.84
C ARG A 180 7.92 11.91 -8.43
N HIS A 181 8.54 11.27 -9.41
CA HIS A 181 9.64 10.33 -9.22
C HIS A 181 10.78 10.60 -10.21
N GLY A 182 11.97 10.23 -9.81
CA GLY A 182 13.15 10.17 -10.68
C GLY A 182 13.34 8.76 -11.28
N PRO A 183 14.54 8.43 -11.76
CA PRO A 183 14.84 7.10 -12.29
C PRO A 183 14.77 6.03 -11.19
N GLN A 184 14.46 4.80 -11.60
CA GLN A 184 14.57 3.63 -10.71
C GLN A 184 16.03 3.46 -10.27
N GLN A 185 16.26 3.44 -8.97
CA GLN A 185 17.59 3.39 -8.37
C GLN A 185 17.60 2.72 -7.01
N GLU A 186 18.76 2.31 -6.56
CA GLU A 186 18.95 1.88 -5.17
C GLU A 186 18.87 3.10 -4.24
N ALA A 187 18.06 2.99 -3.19
CA ALA A 187 18.03 3.96 -2.11
C ALA A 187 18.14 3.27 -0.75
N ALA A 188 18.66 4.00 0.23
CA ALA A 188 18.73 3.53 1.60
C ALA A 188 17.43 3.85 2.35
N MET A 189 16.89 2.83 3.01
CA MET A 189 15.79 2.92 3.95
C MET A 189 16.35 2.88 5.37
N ARG A 190 16.24 3.98 6.12
CA ARG A 190 16.66 4.06 7.52
C ARG A 190 15.48 3.67 8.43
N VAL A 191 15.73 2.76 9.35
CA VAL A 191 14.73 2.36 10.35
C VAL A 191 14.53 3.51 11.36
N ALA A 192 13.28 3.97 11.50
CA ALA A 192 12.88 4.97 12.48
C ALA A 192 12.11 4.35 13.65
N SER A 193 11.49 3.19 13.46
CA SER A 193 10.71 2.47 14.47
C SER A 193 11.11 1.00 14.54
N PRO A 194 12.22 0.65 15.22
CA PRO A 194 12.78 -0.71 15.23
C PRO A 194 11.87 -1.75 15.90
N HIS A 195 10.89 -1.30 16.69
CA HIS A 195 9.92 -2.18 17.37
C HIS A 195 8.57 -2.27 16.66
N PHE A 196 8.42 -1.67 15.46
CA PHE A 196 7.23 -1.88 14.66
C PHE A 196 7.25 -3.30 14.09
N PRO A 197 6.11 -4.03 14.05
CA PRO A 197 6.06 -5.40 13.54
C PRO A 197 6.67 -5.53 12.15
N GLY A 198 7.50 -6.56 11.95
CA GLY A 198 8.17 -6.85 10.67
C GLY A 198 9.46 -6.05 10.43
N ILE A 199 9.88 -5.18 11.37
CA ILE A 199 11.08 -4.36 11.25
C ILE A 199 12.24 -4.91 12.09
N GLU A 200 11.96 -5.79 13.01
CA GLU A 200 12.87 -6.21 14.10
C GLU A 200 14.22 -6.77 13.60
N LYS A 201 14.24 -7.32 12.37
CA LYS A 201 15.43 -7.93 11.77
C LYS A 201 16.17 -7.02 10.78
N LEU A 202 15.66 -5.83 10.51
CA LEU A 202 16.23 -4.92 9.52
C LEU A 202 17.39 -4.06 10.06
N GLY A 203 17.73 -4.22 11.35
CA GLY A 203 18.81 -3.46 12.00
C GLY A 203 18.57 -1.96 11.94
N THR A 204 19.54 -1.19 11.47
CA THR A 204 19.42 0.27 11.31
C THR A 204 18.83 0.68 9.96
N GLY A 205 18.68 -0.27 9.02
CA GLY A 205 18.15 -0.03 7.69
C GLY A 205 18.68 -1.00 6.65
N PHE A 206 18.23 -0.84 5.42
CA PHE A 206 18.63 -1.66 4.27
C PHE A 206 18.64 -0.80 3.01
N LYS A 207 19.16 -1.35 1.92
CA LYS A 207 19.12 -0.76 0.59
C LYS A 207 18.31 -1.64 -0.34
N ILE A 208 17.51 -1.01 -1.19
CA ILE A 208 16.71 -1.70 -2.18
C ILE A 208 16.56 -0.83 -3.43
N LYS A 209 16.55 -1.47 -4.60
CA LYS A 209 16.28 -0.80 -5.86
C LYS A 209 14.78 -0.80 -6.13
N ASP A 210 14.23 0.41 -6.31
CA ASP A 210 12.83 0.58 -6.69
C ASP A 210 12.64 1.92 -7.44
N GLU A 211 11.41 2.27 -7.79
CA GLU A 211 11.01 3.61 -8.19
C GLU A 211 10.55 4.38 -6.95
N TRP A 212 11.21 5.48 -6.65
CA TRP A 212 10.97 6.21 -5.42
C TRP A 212 10.11 7.44 -5.65
N TYR A 213 9.01 7.54 -4.94
CA TYR A 213 8.12 8.68 -5.01
C TYR A 213 8.60 9.80 -4.09
N SER A 214 8.77 11.01 -4.65
CA SER A 214 8.84 12.21 -3.83
C SER A 214 7.43 12.58 -3.39
N LEU A 215 7.24 12.82 -2.10
CA LEU A 215 5.93 12.98 -1.48
C LEU A 215 5.79 14.34 -0.80
N LYS A 216 4.55 14.80 -0.66
CA LYS A 216 4.13 16.00 0.06
C LYS A 216 2.92 15.72 0.96
N ASN A 217 2.40 16.76 1.59
CA ASN A 217 1.15 16.69 2.36
C ASN A 217 1.17 15.64 3.45
N PHE A 218 2.32 15.41 4.08
CA PHE A 218 2.41 14.47 5.18
C PHE A 218 1.45 14.85 6.31
N ALA A 219 0.79 13.85 6.89
CA ALA A 219 -0.02 14.06 8.07
C ALA A 219 0.88 14.26 9.31
N PRO A 220 0.59 15.20 10.20
CA PRO A 220 1.44 15.50 11.36
C PRO A 220 1.43 14.36 12.40
N ASP A 221 0.47 13.46 12.34
CA ASP A 221 0.30 12.32 13.23
C ASP A 221 0.93 11.01 12.73
N LEU A 222 1.80 11.07 11.71
CA LEU A 222 2.50 9.89 11.21
C LEU A 222 3.41 9.27 12.28
N HIS A 223 3.28 7.96 12.45
CA HIS A 223 4.29 7.12 13.05
C HIS A 223 5.18 6.57 11.92
N VAL A 224 6.30 7.23 11.69
CA VAL A 224 7.24 6.87 10.63
C VAL A 224 7.97 5.59 11.03
N VAL A 225 7.90 4.60 10.14
CA VAL A 225 8.55 3.29 10.30
C VAL A 225 9.89 3.27 9.58
N LEU A 226 9.89 3.70 8.31
CA LEU A 226 11.10 3.84 7.50
C LEU A 226 11.19 5.23 6.91
N VAL A 227 12.41 5.74 6.83
CA VAL A 227 12.75 7.02 6.21
C VAL A 227 13.57 6.75 4.96
N GLN A 228 13.20 7.37 3.84
CA GLN A 228 13.99 7.39 2.63
C GLN A 228 15.16 8.37 2.81
N VAL A 229 16.37 7.87 2.67
CA VAL A 229 17.59 8.69 2.68
C VAL A 229 17.80 9.22 1.28
N THR A 230 17.80 10.54 1.14
CA THR A 230 17.93 11.20 -0.17
C THR A 230 19.38 11.45 -0.59
N GLN A 231 20.30 11.38 0.36
CA GLN A 231 21.73 11.58 0.08
C GLN A 231 22.25 10.55 -0.93
N GLY A 232 22.81 11.03 -2.03
CA GLY A 232 23.38 10.21 -3.09
C GLY A 232 22.36 9.71 -4.11
N MET A 233 21.08 10.04 -3.99
CA MET A 233 20.07 9.71 -5.00
C MET A 233 20.20 10.63 -6.23
N GLU A 234 19.98 10.04 -7.40
CA GLU A 234 19.97 10.74 -8.68
C GLU A 234 18.57 11.33 -8.97
N GLY A 235 18.55 12.53 -9.55
CA GLY A 235 17.34 13.24 -9.96
C GLY A 235 17.01 14.44 -9.08
N THR A 236 16.34 15.42 -9.68
CA THR A 236 15.94 16.67 -9.02
C THR A 236 14.87 16.41 -7.94
N ASP A 237 14.10 15.36 -8.10
CA ASP A 237 13.00 14.97 -7.23
C ASP A 237 13.46 14.57 -5.82
N TYR A 238 14.76 14.24 -5.70
CA TYR A 238 15.39 13.84 -4.43
C TYR A 238 16.33 14.92 -3.86
N ARG A 239 16.41 16.11 -4.47
CA ARG A 239 17.14 17.26 -3.92
C ARG A 239 16.35 17.92 -2.80
N ARG A 240 16.11 17.16 -1.77
CA ARG A 240 15.35 17.54 -0.58
C ARG A 240 15.87 16.78 0.65
N PRO A 241 15.55 17.21 1.88
CA PRO A 241 15.84 16.41 3.07
C PRO A 241 15.15 15.04 3.03
N ASP A 242 15.66 14.10 3.85
CA ASP A 242 15.05 12.80 4.07
C ASP A 242 13.58 12.92 4.49
N TYR A 243 12.75 11.97 4.05
CA TYR A 243 11.32 12.00 4.27
C TYR A 243 10.73 10.59 4.52
N PRO A 244 9.51 10.51 5.11
CA PRO A 244 8.87 9.21 5.37
C PRO A 244 8.69 8.38 4.08
N ALA A 245 9.12 7.12 4.12
CA ALA A 245 8.90 6.13 3.07
C ALA A 245 7.88 5.07 3.48
N THR A 246 7.81 4.75 4.78
CA THR A 246 6.85 3.80 5.33
C THR A 246 6.34 4.35 6.65
N TRP A 247 5.03 4.31 6.86
CA TRP A 247 4.41 4.82 8.07
C TRP A 247 3.15 4.07 8.48
N ALA A 248 2.80 4.24 9.72
CA ALA A 248 1.55 3.83 10.33
C ALA A 248 0.84 5.03 10.94
N ARG A 249 -0.49 5.09 10.87
CA ARG A 249 -1.30 6.10 11.55
C ARG A 249 -2.71 5.59 11.81
N LYS A 250 -3.53 6.38 12.48
CA LYS A 250 -4.95 6.10 12.62
C LYS A 250 -5.78 7.13 11.86
N ASP A 251 -6.86 6.67 11.22
CA ASP A 251 -7.96 7.51 10.77
C ASP A 251 -9.23 7.07 11.52
N GLY A 252 -9.66 7.86 12.48
CA GLY A 252 -10.69 7.46 13.44
C GLY A 252 -10.26 6.21 14.22
N LYS A 253 -11.03 5.10 14.08
CA LYS A 253 -10.71 3.80 14.69
C LYS A 253 -9.85 2.92 13.77
N GLY A 254 -9.73 3.27 12.48
CA GLY A 254 -8.99 2.51 11.48
C GLY A 254 -7.48 2.64 11.64
N ARG A 255 -6.77 1.62 11.17
CA ARG A 255 -5.31 1.56 11.15
C ARG A 255 -4.85 1.66 9.71
N VAL A 256 -4.06 2.67 9.39
CA VAL A 256 -3.57 2.98 8.05
C VAL A 256 -2.07 2.73 8.02
N PHE A 257 -1.64 1.85 7.15
CA PHE A 257 -0.25 1.55 6.87
C PHE A 257 0.07 1.89 5.42
N TYR A 258 1.21 2.50 5.17
CA TYR A 258 1.69 2.76 3.82
C TYR A 258 3.18 2.46 3.71
N THR A 259 3.58 1.97 2.53
CA THR A 259 4.98 1.86 2.11
C THR A 259 5.16 2.34 0.69
N SER A 260 6.21 3.13 0.42
CA SER A 260 6.54 3.63 -0.92
C SER A 260 7.14 2.57 -1.84
N MET A 261 7.50 1.40 -1.31
CA MET A 261 8.04 0.27 -2.06
C MET A 261 6.96 -0.47 -2.85
N GLY A 262 7.36 -1.13 -3.94
CA GLY A 262 6.51 -2.08 -4.67
C GLY A 262 6.32 -1.79 -6.15
N HIS A 263 7.05 -0.84 -6.76
CA HIS A 263 6.98 -0.60 -8.21
C HIS A 263 7.43 -1.83 -9.00
N ARG A 264 8.60 -2.38 -8.63
CA ARG A 264 9.27 -3.45 -9.36
C ARG A 264 8.78 -4.83 -8.92
N GLU A 265 8.76 -5.77 -9.85
CA GLU A 265 8.37 -7.16 -9.58
C GLU A 265 9.30 -7.83 -8.57
N ASP A 266 10.62 -7.58 -8.66
CA ASP A 266 11.61 -8.18 -7.75
C ASP A 266 11.50 -7.66 -6.31
N VAL A 267 10.95 -6.48 -6.10
CA VAL A 267 10.63 -5.95 -4.76
C VAL A 267 9.58 -6.83 -4.06
N TRP A 268 8.56 -7.31 -4.77
CA TRP A 268 7.52 -8.15 -4.17
C TRP A 268 8.03 -9.48 -3.64
N THR A 269 9.15 -9.98 -4.16
CA THR A 269 9.81 -11.20 -3.69
C THR A 269 11.00 -10.94 -2.78
N ASN A 270 11.33 -9.67 -2.51
CA ASN A 270 12.40 -9.30 -1.60
C ASN A 270 12.00 -9.58 -0.13
N PRO A 271 12.82 -10.31 0.65
CA PRO A 271 12.46 -10.71 2.01
C PRO A 271 12.30 -9.54 2.98
N ASP A 272 13.07 -8.46 2.83
CA ASP A 272 12.96 -7.27 3.69
C ASP A 272 11.64 -6.55 3.42
N PHE A 273 11.27 -6.37 2.14
CA PHE A 273 9.97 -5.82 1.77
C PHE A 273 8.81 -6.69 2.27
N GLN A 274 8.89 -8.02 2.10
CA GLN A 274 7.86 -8.93 2.59
C GLN A 274 7.72 -8.86 4.11
N SER A 275 8.83 -8.74 4.85
CA SER A 275 8.80 -8.56 6.31
C SER A 275 8.07 -7.28 6.70
N VAL A 276 8.40 -6.15 6.07
CA VAL A 276 7.73 -4.85 6.26
C VAL A 276 6.24 -4.95 5.95
N LEU A 277 5.89 -5.56 4.82
CA LEU A 277 4.51 -5.70 4.38
C LEU A 277 3.68 -6.57 5.32
N LEU A 278 4.20 -7.73 5.73
CA LEU A 278 3.54 -8.65 6.66
C LEU A 278 3.32 -8.01 8.04
N GLY A 279 4.30 -7.26 8.55
CA GLY A 279 4.15 -6.50 9.78
C GLY A 279 3.06 -5.43 9.67
N GLY A 280 3.04 -4.70 8.56
CA GLY A 280 2.00 -3.71 8.24
C GLY A 280 0.61 -4.33 8.16
N ILE A 281 0.47 -5.48 7.47
CA ILE A 281 -0.80 -6.23 7.37
C ILE A 281 -1.26 -6.65 8.77
N ALA A 282 -0.41 -7.33 9.54
CA ALA A 282 -0.76 -7.84 10.86
C ALA A 282 -1.20 -6.72 11.82
N TRP A 283 -0.52 -5.57 11.75
CA TRP A 283 -0.90 -4.41 12.54
C TRP A 283 -2.22 -3.80 12.06
N ALA A 284 -2.40 -3.62 10.74
CA ALA A 284 -3.60 -3.01 10.16
C ALA A 284 -4.87 -3.83 10.47
N VAL A 285 -4.81 -5.17 10.39
CA VAL A 285 -5.95 -6.05 10.72
C VAL A 285 -6.14 -6.27 12.23
N GLY A 286 -5.25 -5.73 13.06
CA GLY A 286 -5.36 -5.79 14.52
C GLY A 286 -4.86 -7.09 15.15
N ASN A 287 -4.14 -7.93 14.43
CA ASN A 287 -3.58 -9.17 14.95
C ASN A 287 -2.44 -8.92 15.94
N VAL A 288 -1.70 -7.84 15.73
CA VAL A 288 -0.60 -7.43 16.61
C VAL A 288 -0.84 -6.02 17.15
N LYS A 289 -0.31 -5.76 18.34
CA LYS A 289 -0.31 -4.45 18.96
C LYS A 289 1.06 -3.81 18.77
N ALA A 290 1.08 -2.58 18.30
CA ALA A 290 2.26 -1.72 18.34
C ALA A 290 1.83 -0.33 18.81
N ALA A 291 2.64 0.29 19.64
CA ALA A 291 2.49 1.69 19.94
C ALA A 291 2.91 2.50 18.70
N THR A 292 2.05 3.39 18.26
CA THR A 292 2.30 4.24 17.09
C THR A 292 2.11 5.72 17.43
N PRO A 293 2.84 6.26 18.45
CA PRO A 293 2.82 7.68 18.70
C PRO A 293 3.40 8.43 17.49
N PRO A 294 2.90 9.64 17.19
CA PRO A 294 3.50 10.48 16.16
C PRO A 294 5.00 10.69 16.42
N ASN A 295 5.83 10.49 15.39
CA ASN A 295 7.29 10.68 15.50
C ASN A 295 7.90 11.37 14.25
N ILE A 296 7.08 11.89 13.35
CA ILE A 296 7.56 12.50 12.10
C ILE A 296 8.52 13.68 12.35
N SER A 297 8.27 14.48 13.39
CA SER A 297 9.12 15.61 13.77
C SER A 297 10.53 15.20 14.22
N GLU A 298 10.70 13.96 14.67
CA GLU A 298 11.99 13.38 15.07
C GLU A 298 12.62 12.59 13.94
N ALA A 299 11.84 11.74 13.29
CA ALA A 299 12.29 10.83 12.26
C ALA A 299 12.66 11.53 10.94
N ALA A 300 11.91 12.58 10.58
CA ALA A 300 12.09 13.35 9.34
C ALA A 300 11.68 14.83 9.55
N PRO A 301 12.45 15.61 10.35
CA PRO A 301 12.04 16.94 10.81
C PRO A 301 11.84 17.98 9.72
N LYS A 302 12.34 17.72 8.51
CA LYS A 302 12.19 18.60 7.34
C LYS A 302 11.38 17.93 6.22
N ALA A 303 10.54 16.96 6.54
CA ALA A 303 9.74 16.22 5.55
C ALA A 303 8.84 17.13 4.69
N GLU A 304 8.38 18.27 5.23
CA GLU A 304 7.56 19.24 4.50
C GLU A 304 8.34 20.02 3.41
N THR A 305 9.66 19.93 3.38
CA THR A 305 10.47 20.54 2.30
C THR A 305 10.28 19.71 1.03
N ILE A 306 9.60 20.26 0.04
CA ILE A 306 9.39 19.62 -1.25
C ILE A 306 10.61 19.83 -2.19
N PRO A 307 10.78 18.98 -3.22
CA PRO A 307 11.87 19.16 -4.19
C PRO A 307 11.67 20.44 -5.01
N PRO A 308 12.74 20.98 -5.60
CA PRO A 308 12.63 22.14 -6.48
C PRO A 308 11.83 21.82 -7.74
N LYS A 309 11.03 22.79 -8.21
CA LYS A 309 10.37 22.65 -9.52
C LYS A 309 11.42 22.42 -10.61
N PRO A 310 11.19 21.50 -11.55
CA PRO A 310 12.05 21.39 -12.72
C PRO A 310 12.10 22.70 -13.48
N THR A 311 13.28 23.17 -13.81
CA THR A 311 13.45 24.26 -14.77
C THR A 311 13.00 23.75 -16.14
N LYS A 312 12.05 24.45 -16.78
CA LYS A 312 11.72 24.18 -18.17
C LYS A 312 13.00 24.43 -18.99
N THR A 313 13.63 23.39 -19.49
CA THR A 313 14.68 23.45 -20.51
C THR A 313 14.04 23.68 -21.88
#